data_45873786c0316f56248fcc0f8b5ecee0
#
_entry.id   45873786c0316f56248fcc0f8b5ecee0
#
_cell.length_a   1.000
_cell.length_b   1.000
_cell.length_c   1.000
_cell.angle_alpha   90.00
_cell.angle_beta   90.00
_cell.angle_gamma   90.00
#
_symmetry.space_group_name_H-M   'P 1'
#
loop_
_entity.id
_entity.type
_entity.pdbx_description
1 polymer ?
#
loop_
_entity_poly.entity_id
_entity_poly.type
_entity_poly.pdbx_seq_one_letter_code
_entity_poly.pdbx_strand_id
1 'polypeptide(L)'
;MSSEMVLSVSQEVRSSGLVNVLSVKHGSFGGDPAGSFSVYYEHVGIQSMPLAPVMDGYLFGILFFAMRGAKRIVVEGPITDLAIRNAWHLGEAWHNLLPDTYQPVPIEPEEIICNPQHIFEADAVSNSGAIAAFSGGVDSMFTALRHTDGSLGTANYPLSDLVMVQGFDVSLENQSAFDELTLRTAGFVNSLELRRRIVKTNLKIVTNQNWEHSFSAQLASVLHQFSNSAKFGLIGSGSPYTYPNAIWGSQPGTDFLLSGSGLSIVHDGAGYSRQKKVERLSKNMIARQNLKVCWEGVDQGRNCGFCEKCIRTKLNFLAAGIKSPECFQEPLTIEDVHSLRVRNLIQLDELQMILEDLDPDQFSDPRFEALRRKVADLGDGGTDQTRSNERDAQITGLASEIGRLQDRYKAAKSALDEHRQEITKLTSSKAFRLGMFITWPVRLLRSAIAALKRRA
;
A
#
# COMPACT_ATOMS: atom_id res chain seq x y z
N MET A 1 -10.33 31.71 -4.29
CA MET A 1 -9.30 31.17 -3.35
C MET A 1 -8.29 30.42 -4.17
N SER A 2 -7.01 30.60 -3.92
CA SER A 2 -5.95 29.94 -4.72
C SER A 2 -6.05 28.43 -4.56
N SER A 3 -5.91 27.70 -5.67
CA SER A 3 -5.86 26.22 -5.66
C SER A 3 -4.45 25.74 -5.25
N GLU A 4 -3.87 26.39 -4.24
CA GLU A 4 -2.54 26.07 -3.72
C GLU A 4 -2.64 24.98 -2.67
N MET A 5 -1.56 24.21 -2.54
CA MET A 5 -1.35 23.26 -1.45
C MET A 5 -0.11 23.66 -0.68
N VAL A 6 -0.19 23.70 0.65
CA VAL A 6 0.93 24.03 1.54
C VAL A 6 1.23 22.82 2.41
N LEU A 7 2.50 22.43 2.49
CA LEU A 7 3.01 21.29 3.24
C LEU A 7 3.96 21.76 4.33
N SER A 8 3.77 21.27 5.55
CA SER A 8 4.71 21.43 6.65
C SER A 8 4.78 20.18 7.50
N VAL A 9 5.90 19.93 8.16
CA VAL A 9 6.14 18.71 8.95
C VAL A 9 6.53 19.06 10.37
N SER A 10 6.01 18.28 11.31
CA SER A 10 6.41 18.30 12.72
C SER A 10 6.63 16.87 13.23
N GLN A 11 7.30 16.75 14.36
CA GLN A 11 7.53 15.47 15.02
C GLN A 11 7.04 15.52 16.46
N GLU A 12 6.40 14.46 16.93
CA GLU A 12 5.94 14.28 18.30
C GLU A 12 6.25 12.87 18.81
N VAL A 13 6.36 12.73 20.12
CA VAL A 13 6.54 11.42 20.78
C VAL A 13 5.23 11.02 21.43
N ARG A 14 4.73 9.82 21.09
CA ARG A 14 3.58 9.18 21.72
C ARG A 14 4.01 7.96 22.54
N SER A 15 3.14 7.47 23.39
CA SER A 15 3.41 6.25 24.17
C SER A 15 3.71 5.02 23.29
N SER A 16 3.15 4.95 22.10
CA SER A 16 3.32 3.87 21.11
C SER A 16 4.58 4.00 20.27
N GLY A 17 5.15 5.20 20.14
CA GLY A 17 6.33 5.46 19.34
C GLY A 17 6.47 6.92 18.90
N LEU A 18 7.43 7.15 18.04
CA LEU A 18 7.70 8.44 17.43
C LEU A 18 6.75 8.66 16.26
N VAL A 19 6.20 9.87 16.12
CA VAL A 19 5.25 10.22 15.07
C VAL A 19 5.72 11.45 14.31
N ASN A 20 5.91 11.27 13.00
CA ASN A 20 6.08 12.39 12.08
C ASN A 20 4.71 12.79 11.52
N VAL A 21 4.37 14.07 11.56
CA VAL A 21 3.07 14.60 11.15
C VAL A 21 3.26 15.58 10.00
N LEU A 22 2.74 15.22 8.83
CA LEU A 22 2.61 16.11 7.68
C LEU A 22 1.28 16.86 7.79
N SER A 23 1.33 18.17 7.89
CA SER A 23 0.18 19.06 7.81
C SER A 23 -0.01 19.53 6.37
N VAL A 24 -1.21 19.38 5.84
CA VAL A 24 -1.60 19.77 4.48
C VAL A 24 -2.73 20.77 4.56
N LYS A 25 -2.52 21.97 4.00
CA LYS A 25 -3.58 22.96 3.75
C LYS A 25 -3.77 23.11 2.26
N HIS A 26 -5.00 23.13 1.76
CA HIS A 26 -5.23 23.19 0.32
C HIS A 26 -6.46 24.04 -0.04
N GLY A 27 -6.40 24.68 -1.20
CA GLY A 27 -7.54 25.31 -1.84
C GLY A 27 -8.50 24.29 -2.45
N SER A 28 -9.55 24.74 -3.13
CA SER A 28 -10.48 23.86 -3.83
C SER A 28 -9.91 23.44 -5.18
N PHE A 29 -9.82 22.13 -5.44
CA PHE A 29 -9.45 21.54 -6.73
C PHE A 29 -9.87 20.06 -6.81
N GLY A 30 -9.93 19.52 -8.02
CA GLY A 30 -10.19 18.10 -8.24
C GLY A 30 -11.51 17.59 -7.65
N GLY A 31 -12.49 18.47 -7.46
CA GLY A 31 -13.76 18.14 -6.81
C GLY A 31 -13.73 18.20 -5.27
N ASP A 32 -12.57 18.41 -4.64
CA ASP A 32 -12.46 18.61 -3.19
C ASP A 32 -12.61 20.09 -2.83
N PRO A 33 -13.38 20.43 -1.78
CA PRO A 33 -13.45 21.79 -1.25
C PRO A 33 -12.14 22.18 -0.58
N ALA A 34 -11.89 23.48 -0.42
CA ALA A 34 -10.75 23.95 0.36
C ALA A 34 -10.78 23.40 1.79
N GLY A 35 -9.63 22.99 2.29
CA GLY A 35 -9.54 22.33 3.60
C GLY A 35 -8.13 22.15 4.11
N SER A 36 -8.05 21.40 5.20
CA SER A 36 -6.78 20.94 5.77
C SER A 36 -6.94 19.56 6.37
N PHE A 37 -5.87 18.78 6.31
CA PHE A 37 -5.78 17.48 6.97
C PHE A 37 -4.34 17.22 7.43
N SER A 38 -4.18 16.21 8.29
CA SER A 38 -2.86 15.78 8.71
C SER A 38 -2.65 14.30 8.39
N VAL A 39 -1.47 13.99 7.85
CA VAL A 39 -0.98 12.63 7.67
C VAL A 39 0.03 12.35 8.75
N TYR A 40 -0.09 11.22 9.44
CA TYR A 40 0.92 10.79 10.40
C TYR A 40 1.64 9.53 9.93
N TYR A 41 2.91 9.42 10.36
CA TYR A 41 3.76 8.25 10.20
C TYR A 41 4.27 7.88 11.60
N GLU A 42 3.65 6.90 12.22
CA GLU A 42 3.97 6.43 13.56
C GLU A 42 4.94 5.25 13.48
N HIS A 43 6.15 5.44 13.99
CA HIS A 43 7.18 4.42 14.08
C HIS A 43 7.00 3.63 15.38
N VAL A 44 6.32 2.49 15.30
CA VAL A 44 5.94 1.69 16.48
C VAL A 44 7.16 1.17 17.23
N GLY A 45 7.22 1.43 18.53
CA GLY A 45 8.31 0.99 19.43
C GLY A 45 9.61 1.79 19.29
N ILE A 46 9.67 2.81 18.43
CA ILE A 46 10.82 3.71 18.29
C ILE A 46 10.51 4.99 19.07
N GLN A 47 11.34 5.35 20.04
CA GLN A 47 11.15 6.54 20.89
C GLN A 47 12.01 7.73 20.45
N SER A 48 13.07 7.48 19.68
CA SER A 48 13.96 8.52 19.18
C SER A 48 14.49 8.12 17.80
N MET A 49 14.24 8.95 16.81
CA MET A 49 14.79 8.89 15.47
C MET A 49 14.79 10.32 14.92
N PRO A 50 15.87 10.82 14.32
CA PRO A 50 15.85 12.13 13.67
C PRO A 50 14.72 12.21 12.65
N LEU A 51 14.04 13.36 12.58
CA LEU A 51 13.13 13.64 11.48
C LEU A 51 13.90 13.49 10.15
N ALA A 52 13.26 12.96 9.13
CA ALA A 52 13.86 12.95 7.80
C ALA A 52 14.27 14.39 7.42
N PRO A 53 15.53 14.63 7.07
CA PRO A 53 16.07 15.98 6.95
C PRO A 53 15.50 16.76 5.76
N VAL A 54 14.72 16.09 4.91
CA VAL A 54 14.11 16.64 3.69
C VAL A 54 12.67 16.21 3.53
N MET A 55 11.90 17.02 2.79
CA MET A 55 10.47 16.83 2.54
C MET A 55 10.15 15.84 1.41
N ASP A 56 11.14 15.21 0.79
CA ASP A 56 11.00 14.35 -0.40
C ASP A 56 9.87 13.30 -0.27
N GLY A 57 9.93 12.51 0.78
CA GLY A 57 8.93 11.45 1.01
C GLY A 57 7.53 11.97 1.29
N TYR A 58 7.43 13.10 1.97
CA TYR A 58 6.14 13.71 2.27
C TYR A 58 5.46 14.25 1.01
N LEU A 59 6.26 14.83 0.08
CA LEU A 59 5.79 15.25 -1.23
C LEU A 59 5.21 14.06 -2.01
N PHE A 60 5.96 12.95 -2.13
CA PHE A 60 5.49 11.77 -2.89
C PHE A 60 4.19 11.19 -2.32
N GLY A 61 4.02 11.19 -1.00
CA GLY A 61 2.83 10.68 -0.35
C GLY A 61 1.54 11.39 -0.76
N ILE A 62 1.61 12.68 -1.07
CA ILE A 62 0.43 13.48 -1.42
C ILE A 62 0.38 13.90 -2.91
N LEU A 63 1.37 13.52 -3.68
CA LEU A 63 1.53 14.01 -5.06
C LEU A 63 0.31 13.69 -5.94
N PHE A 64 -0.21 12.45 -5.86
CA PHE A 64 -1.39 12.05 -6.60
C PHE A 64 -2.66 12.81 -6.18
N PHE A 65 -2.73 13.26 -4.93
CA PHE A 65 -3.81 14.14 -4.49
C PHE A 65 -3.68 15.52 -5.15
N ALA A 66 -2.47 16.10 -5.16
CA ALA A 66 -2.20 17.39 -5.77
C ALA A 66 -2.40 17.39 -7.30
N MET A 67 -1.94 16.34 -7.99
CA MET A 67 -2.05 16.20 -9.45
C MET A 67 -3.49 16.21 -9.97
N ARG A 68 -4.50 16.07 -9.12
CA ARG A 68 -5.93 16.20 -9.49
C ARG A 68 -6.37 17.64 -9.76
N GLY A 69 -5.48 18.62 -9.65
CA GLY A 69 -5.77 20.00 -10.05
C GLY A 69 -5.26 21.09 -9.13
N ALA A 70 -4.30 20.81 -8.25
CA ALA A 70 -3.59 21.86 -7.54
C ALA A 70 -2.78 22.71 -8.54
N LYS A 71 -2.77 24.03 -8.37
CA LYS A 71 -1.97 24.93 -9.22
C LYS A 71 -0.49 24.89 -8.88
N ARG A 72 -0.16 24.69 -7.60
CA ARG A 72 1.21 24.54 -7.10
C ARG A 72 1.20 23.90 -5.71
N ILE A 73 2.34 23.34 -5.36
CA ILE A 73 2.64 22.82 -4.02
C ILE A 73 3.69 23.72 -3.39
N VAL A 74 3.36 24.38 -2.30
CA VAL A 74 4.32 25.14 -1.46
C VAL A 74 4.84 24.20 -0.38
N VAL A 75 6.15 24.05 -0.26
CA VAL A 75 6.81 23.17 0.70
C VAL A 75 7.54 24.00 1.74
N GLU A 76 7.02 24.02 2.97
CA GLU A 76 7.65 24.66 4.13
C GLU A 76 8.71 23.73 4.70
N GLY A 77 9.94 23.89 4.23
CA GLY A 77 11.12 23.12 4.63
C GLY A 77 11.99 22.68 3.44
N PRO A 78 13.15 22.07 3.74
CA PRO A 78 14.11 21.68 2.72
C PRO A 78 13.59 20.47 1.91
N ILE A 79 13.79 20.53 0.58
CA ILE A 79 13.49 19.45 -0.35
C ILE A 79 14.64 19.31 -1.35
N THR A 80 14.91 18.07 -1.80
CA THR A 80 15.98 17.87 -2.76
C THR A 80 15.55 18.23 -4.18
N ASP A 81 16.49 18.79 -4.95
CA ASP A 81 16.29 19.12 -6.35
C ASP A 81 15.93 17.88 -7.18
N LEU A 82 16.46 16.70 -6.81
CA LEU A 82 16.10 15.42 -7.43
C LEU A 82 14.63 15.08 -7.21
N ALA A 83 14.11 15.23 -6.00
CA ALA A 83 12.71 14.95 -5.71
C ALA A 83 11.76 15.88 -6.47
N ILE A 84 12.11 17.15 -6.62
CA ILE A 84 11.33 18.13 -7.41
C ILE A 84 11.26 17.70 -8.87
N ARG A 85 12.41 17.40 -9.50
CA ARG A 85 12.48 16.93 -10.89
C ARG A 85 11.70 15.63 -11.10
N ASN A 86 11.90 14.66 -10.21
CA ASN A 86 11.22 13.38 -10.29
C ASN A 86 9.71 13.50 -10.11
N ALA A 87 9.24 14.34 -9.19
CA ALA A 87 7.80 14.59 -9.01
C ALA A 87 7.18 15.23 -10.27
N TRP A 88 7.88 16.14 -10.93
CA TRP A 88 7.42 16.72 -12.20
C TRP A 88 7.32 15.65 -13.29
N HIS A 89 8.37 14.86 -13.51
CA HIS A 89 8.37 13.80 -14.53
C HIS A 89 7.35 12.70 -14.24
N LEU A 90 7.15 12.38 -12.97
CA LEU A 90 6.07 11.47 -12.58
C LEU A 90 4.70 12.04 -12.95
N GLY A 91 4.50 13.35 -12.73
CA GLY A 91 3.30 14.06 -13.15
C GLY A 91 3.08 14.01 -14.67
N GLU A 92 4.13 14.23 -15.46
CA GLU A 92 4.06 14.10 -16.93
C GLU A 92 3.71 12.66 -17.37
N ALA A 93 4.34 11.64 -16.76
CA ALA A 93 4.06 10.25 -17.04
C ALA A 93 2.58 9.90 -16.76
N TRP A 94 2.06 10.31 -15.61
CA TRP A 94 0.67 10.04 -15.25
C TRP A 94 -0.34 10.90 -16.01
N HIS A 95 0.02 12.12 -16.41
CA HIS A 95 -0.78 12.91 -17.34
C HIS A 95 -0.90 12.23 -18.71
N ASN A 96 0.20 11.67 -19.22
CA ASN A 96 0.16 10.95 -20.49
C ASN A 96 -0.68 9.65 -20.43
N LEU A 97 -0.68 8.96 -19.26
CA LEU A 97 -1.50 7.77 -19.03
C LEU A 97 -2.98 8.11 -18.82
N LEU A 98 -3.29 9.16 -18.08
CA LEU A 98 -4.64 9.58 -17.67
C LEU A 98 -4.78 11.10 -17.70
N PRO A 99 -4.85 11.72 -18.90
CA PRO A 99 -4.80 13.18 -19.07
C PRO A 99 -5.97 13.92 -18.41
N ASP A 100 -7.13 13.29 -18.32
CA ASP A 100 -8.32 13.88 -17.69
C ASP A 100 -8.31 13.81 -16.16
N THR A 101 -7.36 13.05 -15.59
CA THR A 101 -7.31 12.78 -14.15
C THR A 101 -6.14 13.49 -13.47
N TYR A 102 -4.96 13.48 -14.11
CA TYR A 102 -3.73 13.97 -13.50
C TYR A 102 -3.03 15.02 -14.35
N GLN A 103 -2.43 16.01 -13.67
CA GLN A 103 -1.64 17.07 -14.26
C GLN A 103 -0.33 17.23 -13.49
N PRO A 104 0.81 17.52 -14.15
CA PRO A 104 2.03 17.92 -13.47
C PRO A 104 1.76 19.16 -12.60
N VAL A 105 2.33 19.21 -11.41
CA VAL A 105 2.11 20.30 -10.45
C VAL A 105 3.44 20.97 -10.13
N PRO A 106 3.59 22.30 -10.34
CA PRO A 106 4.76 23.05 -9.92
C PRO A 106 4.98 22.96 -8.40
N ILE A 107 6.23 22.82 -7.99
CA ILE A 107 6.64 22.75 -6.59
C ILE A 107 7.44 24.01 -6.27
N GLU A 108 7.01 24.76 -5.25
CA GLU A 108 7.65 25.97 -4.75
C GLU A 108 8.12 25.73 -3.32
N PRO A 109 9.39 25.31 -3.13
CA PRO A 109 9.93 25.04 -1.81
C PRO A 109 10.48 26.30 -1.15
N GLU A 110 10.53 26.30 0.17
CA GLU A 110 11.25 27.29 0.96
C GLU A 110 12.77 27.18 0.78
N GLU A 111 13.28 25.93 0.67
CA GLU A 111 14.70 25.63 0.51
C GLU A 111 14.91 24.45 -0.44
N ILE A 112 15.83 24.61 -1.43
CA ILE A 112 16.24 23.55 -2.34
C ILE A 112 17.63 23.04 -1.96
N ILE A 113 17.74 21.73 -1.74
CA ILE A 113 19.00 21.06 -1.46
C ILE A 113 19.55 20.47 -2.76
N CYS A 114 20.56 21.13 -3.33
CA CYS A 114 21.22 20.70 -4.58
C CYS A 114 22.40 19.75 -4.35
N ASN A 115 23.00 19.75 -3.17
CA ASN A 115 24.10 18.86 -2.79
C ASN A 115 23.84 18.27 -1.40
N PRO A 116 23.16 17.13 -1.31
CA PRO A 116 22.71 16.56 -0.05
C PRO A 116 23.81 15.86 0.75
N GLN A 117 25.05 15.74 0.24
CA GLN A 117 26.12 15.01 0.91
C GLN A 117 26.30 15.45 2.36
N HIS A 118 26.28 16.76 2.62
CA HIS A 118 26.45 17.30 3.98
C HIS A 118 25.24 17.04 4.92
N ILE A 119 24.06 16.74 4.38
CA ILE A 119 22.86 16.51 5.17
C ILE A 119 22.77 15.05 5.64
N PHE A 120 23.28 14.12 4.83
CA PHE A 120 23.24 12.69 5.06
C PHE A 120 24.58 12.11 5.54
N GLU A 121 25.62 12.92 5.69
CA GLU A 121 26.98 12.50 6.05
C GLU A 121 27.22 12.25 7.54
N ALA A 122 26.26 12.57 8.42
CA ALA A 122 26.51 12.52 9.86
C ALA A 122 26.93 11.13 10.41
N ASP A 123 26.66 10.03 9.64
CA ASP A 123 27.12 8.67 9.97
C ASP A 123 27.37 7.83 8.72
N ALA A 124 28.21 8.31 7.82
CA ALA A 124 28.44 7.74 6.47
C ALA A 124 28.90 6.25 6.45
N VAL A 125 29.37 5.71 7.57
CA VAL A 125 29.84 4.32 7.65
C VAL A 125 28.70 3.31 7.80
N SER A 126 27.53 3.72 8.32
CA SER A 126 26.39 2.82 8.51
C SER A 126 25.29 2.92 7.45
N ASN A 127 25.36 3.90 6.54
CA ASN A 127 24.23 4.30 5.69
C ASN A 127 24.30 3.75 4.24
N SER A 128 24.94 2.61 3.99
CA SER A 128 24.94 1.94 2.68
C SER A 128 23.83 0.91 2.51
N GLY A 129 22.98 0.75 3.52
CA GLY A 129 21.97 -0.29 3.62
C GLY A 129 20.74 -0.05 2.77
N ALA A 130 19.97 -1.11 2.61
CA ALA A 130 18.65 -1.11 1.97
C ALA A 130 17.56 -1.51 2.96
N ILE A 131 16.37 -0.97 2.73
CA ILE A 131 15.13 -1.39 3.38
C ILE A 131 14.15 -1.85 2.31
N ALA A 132 13.21 -2.73 2.63
CA ALA A 132 12.19 -3.18 1.69
C ALA A 132 10.79 -3.05 2.26
N ALA A 133 9.84 -2.62 1.45
CA ALA A 133 8.42 -2.72 1.76
C ALA A 133 8.02 -4.19 1.88
N PHE A 134 7.31 -4.55 2.96
CA PHE A 134 7.02 -5.94 3.28
C PHE A 134 5.56 -6.13 3.72
N SER A 135 4.80 -6.86 2.92
CA SER A 135 3.40 -7.22 3.20
C SER A 135 3.21 -8.69 3.56
N GLY A 136 4.26 -9.50 3.49
CA GLY A 136 4.17 -10.96 3.59
C GLY A 136 3.62 -11.65 2.34
N GLY A 137 3.40 -10.91 1.25
CA GLY A 137 2.98 -11.41 -0.06
C GLY A 137 4.14 -11.93 -0.90
N VAL A 138 3.80 -12.54 -2.06
CA VAL A 138 4.78 -13.17 -2.98
C VAL A 138 5.91 -12.20 -3.35
N ASP A 139 5.57 -10.99 -3.79
CA ASP A 139 6.57 -10.06 -4.33
C ASP A 139 7.51 -9.56 -3.24
N SER A 140 6.97 -9.18 -2.07
CA SER A 140 7.78 -8.71 -0.94
C SER A 140 8.63 -9.82 -0.31
N MET A 141 8.13 -11.07 -0.20
CA MET A 141 8.91 -12.20 0.26
C MET A 141 10.01 -12.58 -0.73
N PHE A 142 9.71 -12.53 -2.04
CA PHE A 142 10.71 -12.78 -3.07
C PHE A 142 11.83 -11.75 -3.02
N THR A 143 11.51 -10.46 -2.92
CA THR A 143 12.49 -9.37 -2.74
C THR A 143 13.35 -9.62 -1.50
N ALA A 144 12.74 -9.90 -0.35
CA ALA A 144 13.48 -10.18 0.88
C ALA A 144 14.43 -11.40 0.73
N LEU A 145 13.96 -12.51 0.17
CA LEU A 145 14.73 -13.74 0.02
C LEU A 145 15.90 -13.56 -0.95
N ARG A 146 15.68 -12.94 -2.12
CA ARG A 146 16.74 -12.82 -3.15
C ARG A 146 17.90 -11.93 -2.74
N HIS A 147 17.66 -10.97 -1.83
CA HIS A 147 18.69 -10.08 -1.32
C HIS A 147 19.40 -10.61 -0.07
N THR A 148 19.00 -11.77 0.45
CA THR A 148 19.59 -12.39 1.65
C THR A 148 20.17 -13.79 1.41
N ASP A 149 19.80 -14.49 0.33
CA ASP A 149 20.23 -15.86 0.06
C ASP A 149 21.57 -15.97 -0.73
N GLY A 150 22.22 -14.85 -0.99
CA GLY A 150 23.51 -14.80 -1.69
C GLY A 150 23.43 -14.99 -3.21
N SER A 151 22.25 -15.24 -3.79
CA SER A 151 22.10 -15.56 -5.22
C SER A 151 22.41 -14.38 -6.15
N LEU A 152 22.38 -13.15 -5.67
CA LEU A 152 22.69 -11.95 -6.46
C LEU A 152 24.18 -11.58 -6.41
N GLY A 153 24.98 -12.21 -5.53
CA GLY A 153 26.38 -11.87 -5.38
C GLY A 153 26.58 -10.37 -5.13
N THR A 154 27.42 -9.71 -5.94
CA THR A 154 27.70 -8.27 -5.83
C THR A 154 26.56 -7.35 -6.32
N ALA A 155 25.55 -7.90 -7.01
CA ALA A 155 24.34 -7.15 -7.39
C ALA A 155 23.31 -7.04 -6.27
N ASN A 156 23.62 -7.54 -5.08
CA ASN A 156 22.79 -7.50 -3.90
C ASN A 156 22.68 -6.07 -3.34
N TYR A 157 21.48 -5.66 -2.96
CA TYR A 157 21.27 -4.54 -2.04
C TYR A 157 21.43 -5.06 -0.60
N PRO A 158 22.29 -4.46 0.24
CA PRO A 158 22.53 -4.94 1.62
C PRO A 158 21.29 -4.66 2.49
N LEU A 159 20.30 -5.54 2.40
CA LEU A 159 19.02 -5.41 3.07
C LEU A 159 19.19 -5.60 4.59
N SER A 160 18.66 -4.66 5.38
CA SER A 160 18.73 -4.68 6.85
C SER A 160 17.37 -4.74 7.52
N ASP A 161 16.36 -4.12 6.91
CA ASP A 161 15.06 -3.95 7.52
C ASP A 161 13.92 -4.24 6.54
N LEU A 162 12.86 -4.85 7.05
CA LEU A 162 11.59 -5.04 6.36
C LEU A 162 10.54 -4.13 6.99
N VAL A 163 9.94 -3.25 6.18
CA VAL A 163 8.99 -2.23 6.63
C VAL A 163 7.56 -2.71 6.37
N MET A 164 6.81 -2.98 7.44
CA MET A 164 5.38 -3.30 7.40
C MET A 164 4.56 -2.06 7.69
N VAL A 165 3.51 -1.85 6.90
CA VAL A 165 2.66 -0.65 7.02
C VAL A 165 1.25 -1.04 7.42
N GLN A 166 0.76 -0.54 8.57
CA GLN A 166 -0.64 -0.57 8.92
C GLN A 166 -1.33 0.72 8.46
N GLY A 167 -2.51 0.59 7.86
CA GLY A 167 -3.26 1.69 7.25
C GLY A 167 -3.32 1.60 5.72
N PHE A 168 -2.65 0.61 5.10
CA PHE A 168 -2.71 0.31 3.67
C PHE A 168 -3.60 -0.89 3.38
N ASP A 169 -3.05 -2.10 3.34
CA ASP A 169 -3.82 -3.32 3.09
C ASP A 169 -4.65 -3.73 4.33
N VAL A 170 -4.08 -3.59 5.51
CA VAL A 170 -4.80 -3.77 6.79
C VAL A 170 -5.16 -2.40 7.34
N SER A 171 -6.46 -2.19 7.61
CA SER A 171 -6.93 -0.91 8.15
C SER A 171 -6.39 -0.64 9.56
N LEU A 172 -6.33 0.63 9.94
CA LEU A 172 -5.88 1.05 11.28
C LEU A 172 -6.79 0.53 12.39
N GLU A 173 -8.07 0.32 12.08
CA GLU A 173 -9.07 -0.18 13.03
C GLU A 173 -8.96 -1.69 13.27
N ASN A 174 -8.34 -2.45 12.34
CA ASN A 174 -8.20 -3.90 12.44
C ASN A 174 -6.83 -4.30 13.01
N GLN A 175 -6.56 -3.91 14.26
CA GLN A 175 -5.30 -4.23 14.94
C GLN A 175 -5.07 -5.74 15.05
N SER A 176 -6.11 -6.52 15.33
CA SER A 176 -5.98 -7.98 15.48
C SER A 176 -5.50 -8.68 14.21
N ALA A 177 -6.00 -8.27 13.03
CA ALA A 177 -5.51 -8.81 11.76
C ALA A 177 -4.06 -8.40 11.47
N PHE A 178 -3.67 -7.19 11.87
CA PHE A 178 -2.29 -6.75 11.72
C PHE A 178 -1.33 -7.49 12.66
N ASP A 179 -1.74 -7.74 13.89
CA ASP A 179 -0.97 -8.53 14.87
C ASP A 179 -0.80 -9.96 14.39
N GLU A 180 -1.85 -10.58 13.85
CA GLU A 180 -1.77 -11.94 13.29
C GLU A 180 -0.86 -12.00 12.06
N LEU A 181 -0.93 -11.03 11.14
CA LEU A 181 0.00 -10.91 10.01
C LEU A 181 1.44 -10.80 10.50
N THR A 182 1.65 -9.96 11.51
CA THR A 182 2.96 -9.73 12.12
C THR A 182 3.51 -11.01 12.75
N LEU A 183 2.68 -11.75 13.47
CA LEU A 183 3.04 -13.04 14.08
C LEU A 183 3.32 -14.10 13.01
N ARG A 184 2.45 -14.23 12.01
CA ARG A 184 2.59 -15.17 10.90
C ARG A 184 3.91 -15.01 10.15
N THR A 185 4.30 -13.77 9.85
CA THR A 185 5.51 -13.48 9.08
C THR A 185 6.79 -13.48 9.91
N ALA A 186 6.69 -13.59 11.24
CA ALA A 186 7.85 -13.52 12.15
C ALA A 186 8.90 -14.58 11.85
N GLY A 187 8.48 -15.84 11.63
CA GLY A 187 9.37 -16.95 11.32
C GLY A 187 10.23 -16.68 10.07
N PHE A 188 9.60 -16.12 9.03
CA PHE A 188 10.30 -15.77 7.80
C PHE A 188 11.30 -14.61 8.02
N VAL A 189 10.86 -13.52 8.64
CA VAL A 189 11.73 -12.36 8.92
C VAL A 189 12.94 -12.77 9.76
N ASN A 190 12.72 -13.55 10.82
CA ASN A 190 13.78 -14.02 11.70
C ASN A 190 14.76 -14.96 10.99
N SER A 191 14.28 -15.82 10.07
CA SER A 191 15.14 -16.74 9.31
C SER A 191 16.08 -16.03 8.33
N LEU A 192 15.79 -14.79 7.98
CA LEU A 192 16.62 -13.92 7.14
C LEU A 192 17.53 -13.00 7.96
N GLU A 193 17.48 -13.06 9.29
CA GLU A 193 18.23 -12.19 10.22
C GLU A 193 17.95 -10.68 9.98
N LEU A 194 16.76 -10.35 9.45
CA LEU A 194 16.35 -8.98 9.17
C LEU A 194 15.56 -8.39 10.35
N ARG A 195 15.65 -7.08 10.51
CA ARG A 195 14.82 -6.34 11.46
C ARG A 195 13.46 -6.02 10.84
N ARG A 196 12.41 -6.15 11.63
CA ARG A 196 11.08 -5.70 11.23
C ARG A 196 10.81 -4.30 11.78
N ARG A 197 10.42 -3.38 10.88
CA ARG A 197 9.93 -2.05 11.22
C ARG A 197 8.44 -1.98 10.97
N ILE A 198 7.71 -1.37 11.88
CA ILE A 198 6.27 -1.18 11.75
C ILE A 198 6.00 0.32 11.70
N VAL A 199 5.31 0.76 10.65
CA VAL A 199 4.81 2.12 10.50
C VAL A 199 3.29 2.10 10.42
N LYS A 200 2.61 2.89 11.25
CA LYS A 200 1.17 3.14 11.11
C LYS A 200 0.95 4.49 10.45
N THR A 201 0.03 4.55 9.49
CA THR A 201 -0.29 5.79 8.79
C THR A 201 -1.74 5.86 8.35
N ASN A 202 -2.32 7.05 8.42
CA ASN A 202 -3.65 7.36 7.89
C ASN A 202 -3.61 7.88 6.44
N LEU A 203 -2.45 7.88 5.78
CA LEU A 203 -2.20 8.48 4.47
C LEU A 203 -3.26 8.08 3.43
N LYS A 204 -3.51 6.78 3.26
CA LYS A 204 -4.50 6.24 2.32
C LYS A 204 -5.92 6.76 2.58
N ILE A 205 -6.31 6.87 3.86
CA ILE A 205 -7.66 7.25 4.26
C ILE A 205 -7.90 8.74 4.07
N VAL A 206 -6.97 9.58 4.56
CA VAL A 206 -7.19 11.04 4.58
C VAL A 206 -7.01 11.68 3.22
N THR A 207 -6.15 11.13 2.35
CA THR A 207 -5.94 11.66 1.01
C THR A 207 -6.96 11.16 0.01
N ASN A 208 -7.61 10.03 0.28
CA ASN A 208 -8.59 9.38 -0.60
C ASN A 208 -8.13 9.35 -2.08
N GLN A 209 -6.83 9.11 -2.30
CA GLN A 209 -6.25 8.93 -3.63
C GLN A 209 -6.69 7.57 -4.20
N ASN A 210 -6.75 7.46 -5.54
CA ASN A 210 -6.92 6.15 -6.15
C ASN A 210 -5.75 5.24 -5.74
N TRP A 211 -6.07 4.18 -4.99
CA TRP A 211 -5.07 3.27 -4.43
C TRP A 211 -4.27 2.55 -5.52
N GLU A 212 -4.93 2.08 -6.57
CA GLU A 212 -4.28 1.36 -7.68
C GLU A 212 -3.26 2.23 -8.43
N HIS A 213 -3.45 3.56 -8.42
CA HIS A 213 -2.53 4.51 -9.06
C HIS A 213 -1.43 5.00 -8.11
N SER A 214 -1.71 5.15 -6.83
CA SER A 214 -0.86 5.89 -5.88
C SER A 214 -0.11 5.02 -4.88
N PHE A 215 -0.35 3.70 -4.84
CA PHE A 215 0.16 2.88 -3.75
C PHE A 215 1.71 2.85 -3.68
N SER A 216 2.42 2.86 -4.81
CA SER A 216 3.89 2.91 -4.79
C SER A 216 4.40 4.25 -4.28
N ALA A 217 3.75 5.36 -4.64
CA ALA A 217 4.09 6.69 -4.13
C ALA A 217 3.84 6.78 -2.61
N GLN A 218 2.74 6.20 -2.12
CA GLN A 218 2.46 6.13 -0.69
C GLN A 218 3.45 5.19 0.05
N LEU A 219 3.84 4.06 -0.55
CA LEU A 219 4.89 3.19 -0.01
C LEU A 219 6.24 3.90 0.01
N ALA A 220 6.63 4.57 -1.08
CA ALA A 220 7.85 5.35 -1.14
C ALA A 220 7.88 6.43 -0.07
N SER A 221 6.75 7.12 0.18
CA SER A 221 6.62 8.09 1.27
C SER A 221 6.95 7.50 2.64
N VAL A 222 6.50 6.26 2.91
CA VAL A 222 6.84 5.54 4.14
C VAL A 222 8.32 5.14 4.17
N LEU A 223 8.87 4.64 3.06
CA LEU A 223 10.29 4.25 2.99
C LEU A 223 11.21 5.47 3.18
N HIS A 224 10.86 6.63 2.65
CA HIS A 224 11.61 7.87 2.85
C HIS A 224 11.70 8.32 4.32
N GLN A 225 10.82 7.84 5.20
CA GLN A 225 10.94 8.10 6.65
C GLN A 225 12.24 7.53 7.24
N PHE A 226 12.89 6.60 6.53
CA PHE A 226 14.13 5.93 6.92
C PHE A 226 15.37 6.45 6.16
N SER A 227 15.28 7.58 5.45
CA SER A 227 16.39 8.15 4.66
C SER A 227 17.65 8.48 5.49
N ASN A 228 17.52 8.62 6.81
CA ASN A 228 18.66 8.74 7.73
C ASN A 228 19.40 7.42 8.00
N SER A 229 18.81 6.27 7.66
CA SER A 229 19.35 4.95 8.01
C SER A 229 19.49 3.99 6.83
N ALA A 230 19.00 4.37 5.64
CA ALA A 230 19.08 3.57 4.43
C ALA A 230 19.27 4.47 3.20
N LYS A 231 19.98 3.94 2.18
CA LYS A 231 20.14 4.60 0.86
C LYS A 231 19.15 4.09 -0.17
N PHE A 232 18.66 2.86 0.00
CA PHE A 232 17.78 2.23 -0.97
C PHE A 232 16.48 1.77 -0.30
N GLY A 233 15.36 2.09 -0.96
CA GLY A 233 14.03 1.61 -0.60
C GLY A 233 13.51 0.67 -1.69
N LEU A 234 13.38 -0.63 -1.39
CA LEU A 234 12.97 -1.63 -2.37
C LEU A 234 11.45 -1.83 -2.33
N ILE A 235 10.83 -1.77 -3.50
CA ILE A 235 9.43 -2.11 -3.73
C ILE A 235 9.40 -3.35 -4.62
N GLY A 236 8.85 -4.46 -4.13
CA GLY A 236 8.73 -5.70 -4.89
C GLY A 236 7.78 -5.53 -6.08
N SER A 237 8.26 -5.81 -7.28
CA SER A 237 7.49 -5.75 -8.53
C SER A 237 6.29 -6.67 -8.49
N GLY A 238 5.11 -6.18 -8.83
CA GLY A 238 3.92 -7.02 -9.05
C GLY A 238 3.92 -7.73 -10.40
N SER A 239 4.50 -7.10 -11.44
CA SER A 239 4.48 -7.59 -12.82
C SER A 239 5.87 -7.61 -13.43
N PRO A 240 6.16 -8.52 -14.39
CA PRO A 240 7.44 -8.56 -15.09
C PRO A 240 7.57 -7.43 -16.12
N TYR A 241 8.80 -7.18 -16.59
CA TYR A 241 9.09 -6.19 -17.66
C TYR A 241 8.33 -6.43 -18.96
N THR A 242 7.90 -7.65 -19.22
CA THR A 242 7.10 -8.02 -20.40
C THR A 242 5.67 -7.47 -20.36
N TYR A 243 5.28 -6.84 -19.26
CA TYR A 243 3.96 -6.26 -19.01
C TYR A 243 3.99 -4.74 -18.88
N PRO A 244 4.35 -3.96 -19.92
CA PRO A 244 4.61 -2.53 -19.78
C PRO A 244 3.34 -1.65 -19.77
N ASN A 245 2.16 -2.18 -20.11
CA ASN A 245 1.01 -1.34 -20.49
C ASN A 245 -0.15 -1.28 -19.49
N ALA A 246 0.04 -1.78 -18.27
CA ALA A 246 -1.01 -1.63 -17.25
C ALA A 246 -0.95 -0.23 -16.63
N ILE A 247 -2.09 0.45 -16.52
CA ILE A 247 -2.21 1.67 -15.68
C ILE A 247 -2.21 1.19 -14.23
N TRP A 248 -1.01 1.13 -13.65
CA TRP A 248 -0.78 0.59 -12.31
C TRP A 248 0.24 1.41 -11.54
N GLY A 249 0.03 1.58 -10.25
CA GLY A 249 0.81 2.50 -9.41
C GLY A 249 2.30 2.17 -9.28
N SER A 250 2.67 0.89 -9.41
CA SER A 250 4.07 0.47 -9.38
C SER A 250 4.47 -0.11 -10.72
N GLN A 251 5.42 0.52 -11.39
CA GLN A 251 5.93 0.14 -12.70
C GLN A 251 7.44 0.36 -12.78
N PRO A 252 8.15 -0.48 -13.57
CA PRO A 252 9.59 -0.29 -13.79
C PRO A 252 9.94 1.07 -14.39
N GLY A 253 9.02 1.65 -15.16
CA GLY A 253 9.20 2.94 -15.85
C GLY A 253 8.96 4.17 -14.98
N THR A 254 8.35 4.03 -13.80
CA THR A 254 7.96 5.18 -12.97
C THR A 254 8.42 5.10 -11.51
N ASP A 255 8.68 3.92 -10.95
CA ASP A 255 9.00 3.80 -9.52
C ASP A 255 10.30 4.52 -9.14
N PHE A 256 11.30 4.55 -10.02
CA PHE A 256 12.55 5.29 -9.78
C PHE A 256 12.32 6.81 -9.66
N LEU A 257 11.23 7.35 -10.24
CA LEU A 257 10.82 8.76 -10.10
C LEU A 257 10.26 9.08 -8.71
N LEU A 258 10.13 8.08 -7.83
CA LEU A 258 9.80 8.25 -6.42
C LEU A 258 11.07 8.40 -5.55
N SER A 259 12.23 8.53 -6.17
CA SER A 259 13.51 8.74 -5.49
C SER A 259 13.74 10.21 -5.17
N GLY A 260 14.31 10.45 -3.99
CA GLY A 260 14.95 11.69 -3.61
C GLY A 260 16.43 11.47 -3.37
N SER A 261 17.18 12.52 -3.05
CA SER A 261 18.63 12.39 -2.86
C SER A 261 19.01 11.62 -1.58
N GLY A 262 18.10 11.53 -0.61
CA GLY A 262 18.33 10.78 0.64
C GLY A 262 17.99 9.30 0.53
N LEU A 263 17.09 8.92 -0.37
CA LEU A 263 16.66 7.53 -0.56
C LEU A 263 16.35 7.28 -2.04
N SER A 264 17.00 6.28 -2.63
CA SER A 264 16.69 5.81 -3.98
C SER A 264 15.65 4.70 -3.93
N ILE A 265 14.53 4.87 -4.63
CA ILE A 265 13.51 3.82 -4.75
C ILE A 265 13.90 2.86 -5.87
N VAL A 266 13.86 1.58 -5.56
CA VAL A 266 14.21 0.48 -6.46
C VAL A 266 12.99 -0.38 -6.71
N HIS A 267 12.58 -0.49 -7.97
CA HIS A 267 11.56 -1.44 -8.42
C HIS A 267 12.23 -2.82 -8.57
N ASP A 268 12.02 -3.72 -7.61
CA ASP A 268 12.78 -4.96 -7.52
C ASP A 268 12.01 -6.17 -8.04
N GLY A 269 12.70 -7.03 -8.79
CA GLY A 269 12.19 -8.35 -9.19
C GLY A 269 11.37 -8.38 -10.48
N ALA A 270 11.31 -7.29 -11.27
CA ALA A 270 10.56 -7.26 -12.55
C ALA A 270 11.13 -8.17 -13.65
N GLY A 271 12.32 -8.73 -13.48
CA GLY A 271 12.86 -9.76 -14.37
C GLY A 271 12.23 -11.15 -14.18
N TYR A 272 11.26 -11.30 -13.27
CA TYR A 272 10.64 -12.57 -12.92
C TYR A 272 9.11 -12.47 -13.01
N SER A 273 8.48 -13.45 -13.67
CA SER A 273 7.03 -13.64 -13.60
C SER A 273 6.63 -14.02 -12.16
N ARG A 274 5.36 -13.83 -11.82
CA ARG A 274 4.85 -14.29 -10.53
C ARG A 274 5.05 -15.79 -10.35
N GLN A 275 4.91 -16.58 -11.42
CA GLN A 275 5.19 -18.01 -11.41
C GLN A 275 6.63 -18.30 -10.97
N LYS A 276 7.62 -17.63 -11.55
CA LYS A 276 9.04 -17.80 -11.20
C LYS A 276 9.36 -17.36 -9.78
N LYS A 277 8.69 -16.32 -9.29
CA LYS A 277 8.81 -15.90 -7.88
C LYS A 277 8.28 -16.96 -6.93
N VAL A 278 7.09 -17.51 -7.20
CA VAL A 278 6.51 -18.60 -6.37
C VAL A 278 7.35 -19.86 -6.47
N GLU A 279 7.86 -20.24 -7.65
CA GLU A 279 8.80 -21.36 -7.81
C GLU A 279 10.02 -21.21 -6.91
N ARG A 280 10.59 -20.00 -6.79
CA ARG A 280 11.71 -19.77 -5.88
C ARG A 280 11.28 -19.85 -4.42
N LEU A 281 10.16 -19.23 -4.04
CA LEU A 281 9.64 -19.30 -2.68
C LEU A 281 9.25 -20.72 -2.27
N SER A 282 8.82 -21.57 -3.22
CA SER A 282 8.44 -22.96 -2.97
C SER A 282 9.59 -23.82 -2.45
N LYS A 283 10.83 -23.44 -2.76
CA LYS A 283 12.06 -24.13 -2.29
C LYS A 283 12.39 -23.78 -0.82
N ASN A 284 11.77 -22.74 -0.26
CA ASN A 284 11.97 -22.33 1.13
C ASN A 284 10.72 -22.68 1.96
N MET A 285 10.82 -23.67 2.84
CA MET A 285 9.70 -24.15 3.66
C MET A 285 9.14 -23.05 4.56
N ILE A 286 10.00 -22.19 5.12
CA ILE A 286 9.56 -21.09 6.01
C ILE A 286 8.77 -20.05 5.21
N ALA A 287 9.19 -19.73 3.98
CA ALA A 287 8.44 -18.84 3.10
C ALA A 287 7.05 -19.43 2.78
N ARG A 288 6.96 -20.73 2.43
CA ARG A 288 5.69 -21.41 2.16
C ARG A 288 4.73 -21.36 3.34
N GLN A 289 5.22 -21.56 4.57
CA GLN A 289 4.41 -21.54 5.79
C GLN A 289 3.90 -20.15 6.14
N ASN A 290 4.68 -19.13 5.82
CA ASN A 290 4.44 -17.75 6.29
C ASN A 290 3.78 -16.84 5.23
N LEU A 291 3.62 -17.30 3.99
CA LEU A 291 3.08 -16.50 2.89
C LEU A 291 1.65 -16.05 3.16
N LYS A 292 1.37 -14.75 2.93
CA LYS A 292 0.05 -14.13 3.04
C LYS A 292 -0.27 -13.35 1.76
N VAL A 293 -1.29 -13.79 0.99
CA VAL A 293 -1.55 -13.25 -0.35
C VAL A 293 -2.87 -12.48 -0.48
N CYS A 294 -3.82 -12.65 0.40
CA CYS A 294 -5.12 -12.02 0.29
C CYS A 294 -5.58 -11.33 1.57
N TRP A 295 -6.54 -10.41 1.41
CA TRP A 295 -7.19 -9.64 2.49
C TRP A 295 -8.71 -9.87 2.49
N GLU A 296 -9.19 -10.84 1.72
CA GLU A 296 -10.57 -11.27 1.68
C GLU A 296 -10.85 -12.34 2.76
N GLY A 297 -12.11 -12.50 3.11
CA GLY A 297 -12.53 -13.42 4.16
C GLY A 297 -12.74 -12.73 5.51
N VAL A 298 -13.35 -13.47 6.44
CA VAL A 298 -13.66 -12.98 7.79
C VAL A 298 -12.38 -12.79 8.61
N ASP A 299 -11.46 -13.74 8.48
CA ASP A 299 -10.14 -13.70 9.13
C ASP A 299 -9.10 -13.11 8.17
N GLN A 300 -8.87 -11.82 8.30
CA GLN A 300 -7.91 -11.09 7.46
C GLN A 300 -6.44 -11.41 7.80
N GLY A 301 -6.15 -12.06 8.92
CA GLY A 301 -4.82 -12.54 9.27
C GLY A 301 -4.39 -13.77 8.48
N ARG A 302 -5.34 -14.53 7.85
CA ARG A 302 -5.09 -15.77 7.11
C ARG A 302 -5.46 -15.65 5.64
N ASN A 303 -4.93 -16.58 4.83
CA ASN A 303 -5.37 -16.75 3.46
C ASN A 303 -6.76 -17.38 3.46
N CYS A 304 -7.74 -16.75 2.80
CA CYS A 304 -9.11 -17.27 2.76
C CYS A 304 -9.24 -18.58 1.97
N GLY A 305 -8.33 -18.86 1.04
CA GLY A 305 -8.28 -20.09 0.26
C GLY A 305 -9.14 -20.12 -1.02
N PHE A 306 -10.11 -19.21 -1.17
CA PHE A 306 -11.12 -19.23 -2.24
C PHE A 306 -11.15 -17.98 -3.13
N CYS A 307 -10.53 -16.87 -2.75
CA CYS A 307 -10.50 -15.68 -3.61
C CYS A 307 -9.53 -15.87 -4.78
N GLU A 308 -9.61 -14.97 -5.78
CA GLU A 308 -8.77 -15.02 -6.97
C GLU A 308 -7.27 -15.12 -6.61
N LYS A 309 -6.77 -14.26 -5.72
CA LYS A 309 -5.37 -14.29 -5.29
C LYS A 309 -4.96 -15.62 -4.65
N CYS A 310 -5.84 -16.24 -3.86
CA CYS A 310 -5.57 -17.53 -3.24
C CYS A 310 -5.55 -18.66 -4.26
N ILE A 311 -6.56 -18.73 -5.13
CA ILE A 311 -6.66 -19.78 -6.17
C ILE A 311 -5.47 -19.67 -7.12
N ARG A 312 -5.16 -18.48 -7.62
CA ARG A 312 -4.00 -18.22 -8.47
C ARG A 312 -2.69 -18.60 -7.80
N THR A 313 -2.52 -18.29 -6.52
CA THR A 313 -1.30 -18.66 -5.80
C THR A 313 -1.21 -20.17 -5.57
N LYS A 314 -2.33 -20.84 -5.30
CA LYS A 314 -2.36 -22.32 -5.26
C LYS A 314 -2.00 -22.95 -6.62
N LEU A 315 -2.45 -22.35 -7.74
CA LEU A 315 -2.05 -22.74 -9.10
C LEU A 315 -0.55 -22.54 -9.33
N ASN A 316 0.02 -21.39 -8.91
CA ASN A 316 1.44 -21.15 -8.98
C ASN A 316 2.25 -22.21 -8.19
N PHE A 317 1.81 -22.56 -6.97
CA PHE A 317 2.45 -23.61 -6.19
C PHE A 317 2.32 -24.99 -6.83
N LEU A 318 1.15 -25.30 -7.39
CA LEU A 318 0.93 -26.56 -8.10
C LEU A 318 1.89 -26.68 -9.32
N ALA A 319 2.05 -25.61 -10.09
CA ALA A 319 3.00 -25.54 -11.20
C ALA A 319 4.46 -25.65 -10.73
N ALA A 320 4.76 -25.23 -9.49
CA ALA A 320 6.05 -25.45 -8.85
C ALA A 320 6.18 -26.84 -8.20
N GLY A 321 5.23 -27.76 -8.41
CA GLY A 321 5.25 -29.14 -7.88
C GLY A 321 4.72 -29.29 -6.44
N ILE A 322 4.19 -28.22 -5.83
CA ILE A 322 3.68 -28.23 -4.45
C ILE A 322 2.15 -28.32 -4.49
N LYS A 323 1.58 -29.48 -4.17
CA LYS A 323 0.14 -29.74 -4.23
C LYS A 323 -0.64 -29.15 -3.06
N SER A 324 -0.01 -29.04 -1.89
CA SER A 324 -0.64 -28.54 -0.64
C SER A 324 0.32 -27.60 0.08
N PRO A 325 0.43 -26.33 -0.36
CA PRO A 325 1.29 -25.36 0.29
C PRO A 325 0.77 -25.01 1.68
N GLU A 326 1.64 -24.97 2.66
CA GLU A 326 1.35 -24.92 4.10
C GLU A 326 0.65 -23.60 4.52
N CYS A 327 0.74 -22.55 3.69
CA CYS A 327 0.04 -21.30 3.93
C CYS A 327 -1.47 -21.34 3.64
N PHE A 328 -1.99 -22.46 3.10
CA PHE A 328 -3.42 -22.70 2.87
C PHE A 328 -3.91 -23.90 3.68
N GLN A 329 -5.16 -23.82 4.16
CA GLN A 329 -5.75 -24.92 4.91
C GLN A 329 -6.18 -26.08 4.00
N GLU A 330 -6.71 -25.74 2.81
CA GLU A 330 -7.21 -26.70 1.85
C GLU A 330 -6.41 -26.69 0.56
N PRO A 331 -6.17 -27.82 -0.08
CA PRO A 331 -5.53 -27.90 -1.38
C PRO A 331 -6.40 -27.27 -2.47
N LEU A 332 -5.82 -27.08 -3.66
CA LEU A 332 -6.54 -26.60 -4.83
C LEU A 332 -7.42 -27.72 -5.39
N THR A 333 -8.70 -27.44 -5.61
CA THR A 333 -9.65 -28.34 -6.32
C THR A 333 -9.89 -27.88 -7.76
N ILE A 334 -10.53 -28.74 -8.57
CA ILE A 334 -10.97 -28.35 -9.93
C ILE A 334 -12.11 -27.33 -9.84
N GLU A 335 -12.98 -27.48 -8.87
CA GLU A 335 -14.10 -26.57 -8.57
C GLU A 335 -13.62 -25.16 -8.25
N ASP A 336 -12.51 -25.05 -7.52
CA ASP A 336 -11.87 -23.74 -7.26
C ASP A 336 -11.50 -23.05 -8.58
N VAL A 337 -10.90 -23.79 -9.54
CA VAL A 337 -10.51 -23.24 -10.85
C VAL A 337 -11.74 -22.85 -11.67
N HIS A 338 -12.80 -23.67 -11.66
CA HIS A 338 -14.07 -23.33 -12.33
C HIS A 338 -14.73 -22.08 -11.73
N SER A 339 -14.68 -21.92 -10.39
CA SER A 339 -15.26 -20.78 -9.69
C SER A 339 -14.44 -19.49 -9.81
N LEU A 340 -13.21 -19.55 -10.31
CA LEU A 340 -12.30 -18.43 -10.44
C LEU A 340 -12.92 -17.28 -11.25
N ARG A 341 -13.01 -16.10 -10.66
CA ARG A 341 -13.51 -14.89 -11.32
C ARG A 341 -12.35 -14.00 -11.73
N VAL A 342 -12.15 -13.87 -13.03
CA VAL A 342 -11.16 -12.98 -13.62
C VAL A 342 -11.82 -11.63 -13.89
N ARG A 343 -11.36 -10.57 -13.25
CA ARG A 343 -11.99 -9.23 -13.26
C ARG A 343 -11.35 -8.27 -14.25
N ASN A 344 -10.11 -8.51 -14.64
CA ASN A 344 -9.35 -7.63 -15.53
C ASN A 344 -8.28 -8.41 -16.30
N LEU A 345 -7.71 -7.76 -17.32
CA LEU A 345 -6.68 -8.34 -18.17
C LEU A 345 -5.41 -8.72 -17.40
N ILE A 346 -5.03 -7.98 -16.37
CA ILE A 346 -3.84 -8.29 -15.55
C ILE A 346 -3.98 -9.66 -14.90
N GLN A 347 -5.17 -9.96 -14.35
CA GLN A 347 -5.44 -11.28 -13.76
C GLN A 347 -5.42 -12.39 -14.81
N LEU A 348 -5.98 -12.13 -16.01
CA LEU A 348 -5.96 -13.09 -17.12
C LEU A 348 -4.52 -13.40 -17.54
N ASP A 349 -3.74 -12.36 -17.73
CA ASP A 349 -2.34 -12.45 -18.14
C ASP A 349 -1.48 -13.22 -17.13
N GLU A 350 -1.70 -12.99 -15.84
CA GLU A 350 -1.02 -13.77 -14.79
C GLU A 350 -1.40 -15.26 -14.80
N LEU A 351 -2.63 -15.59 -15.19
CA LEU A 351 -3.06 -16.99 -15.38
C LEU A 351 -2.44 -17.60 -16.66
N GLN A 352 -2.31 -16.82 -17.73
CA GLN A 352 -1.61 -17.23 -18.95
C GLN A 352 -0.13 -17.53 -18.66
N MET A 353 0.57 -16.65 -17.92
CA MET A 353 1.95 -16.89 -17.53
C MET A 353 2.15 -18.18 -16.73
N ILE A 354 1.17 -18.60 -15.92
CA ILE A 354 1.24 -19.91 -15.26
C ILE A 354 1.29 -21.06 -16.29
N LEU A 355 0.45 -20.97 -17.33
CA LEU A 355 0.39 -22.00 -18.38
C LEU A 355 1.63 -21.98 -19.29
N GLU A 356 2.20 -20.80 -19.55
CA GLU A 356 3.43 -20.63 -20.34
C GLU A 356 4.66 -21.16 -19.62
N ASP A 357 4.73 -20.98 -18.30
CA ASP A 357 5.84 -21.45 -17.44
C ASP A 357 5.65 -22.91 -16.96
N LEU A 358 4.59 -23.61 -17.39
CA LEU A 358 4.25 -24.94 -16.90
C LEU A 358 5.18 -26.00 -17.49
N ASP A 359 5.69 -26.89 -16.63
CA ASP A 359 6.47 -28.05 -17.06
C ASP A 359 5.58 -29.02 -17.89
N PRO A 360 6.06 -29.55 -19.05
CA PRO A 360 5.33 -30.50 -19.87
C PRO A 360 4.77 -31.72 -19.11
N ASP A 361 5.47 -32.19 -18.09
CA ASP A 361 5.03 -33.35 -17.27
C ASP A 361 3.76 -33.04 -16.46
N GLN A 362 3.44 -31.77 -16.25
CA GLN A 362 2.27 -31.31 -15.50
C GLN A 362 1.04 -31.05 -16.40
N PHE A 363 1.19 -31.13 -17.72
CA PHE A 363 0.10 -30.84 -18.66
C PHE A 363 -1.12 -31.76 -18.50
N SER A 364 -0.96 -32.94 -17.93
CA SER A 364 -2.04 -33.91 -17.72
C SER A 364 -2.84 -33.67 -16.42
N ASP A 365 -2.44 -32.72 -15.56
CA ASP A 365 -3.21 -32.42 -14.35
C ASP A 365 -4.55 -31.75 -14.71
N PRO A 366 -5.68 -32.31 -14.26
CA PRO A 366 -7.01 -31.82 -14.67
C PRO A 366 -7.29 -30.38 -14.24
N ARG A 367 -6.58 -29.85 -13.23
CA ARG A 367 -6.70 -28.46 -12.79
C ARG A 367 -6.09 -27.49 -13.80
N PHE A 368 -4.99 -27.85 -14.45
CA PHE A 368 -4.40 -27.06 -15.54
C PHE A 368 -5.20 -27.18 -16.83
N GLU A 369 -5.85 -28.33 -17.09
CA GLU A 369 -6.79 -28.45 -18.21
C GLU A 369 -8.00 -27.53 -18.00
N ALA A 370 -8.57 -27.47 -16.80
CA ALA A 370 -9.64 -26.53 -16.45
C ALA A 370 -9.18 -25.08 -16.61
N LEU A 371 -7.93 -24.77 -16.20
CA LEU A 371 -7.36 -23.42 -16.35
C LEU A 371 -7.20 -23.06 -17.83
N ARG A 372 -6.67 -23.96 -18.69
CA ARG A 372 -6.52 -23.71 -20.14
C ARG A 372 -7.87 -23.39 -20.79
N ARG A 373 -8.90 -24.18 -20.48
CA ARG A 373 -10.26 -23.92 -21.01
C ARG A 373 -10.75 -22.56 -20.58
N LYS A 374 -10.60 -22.23 -19.30
CA LYS A 374 -11.02 -20.94 -18.77
C LYS A 374 -10.28 -19.76 -19.39
N VAL A 375 -8.97 -19.87 -19.59
CA VAL A 375 -8.16 -18.83 -20.25
C VAL A 375 -8.55 -18.70 -21.72
N ALA A 376 -8.78 -19.81 -22.42
CA ALA A 376 -9.25 -19.80 -23.82
C ALA A 376 -10.62 -19.14 -23.94
N ASP A 377 -11.59 -19.52 -23.12
CA ASP A 377 -12.95 -18.95 -23.10
C ASP A 377 -12.94 -17.42 -22.88
N LEU A 378 -12.01 -16.94 -22.04
CA LEU A 378 -11.84 -15.50 -21.76
C LEU A 378 -11.00 -14.79 -22.83
N GLY A 379 -10.12 -15.53 -23.54
CA GLY A 379 -9.23 -15.01 -24.59
C GLY A 379 -9.90 -14.92 -25.98
N ASP A 380 -10.78 -15.86 -26.31
CA ASP A 380 -11.50 -15.90 -27.58
C ASP A 380 -12.62 -14.84 -27.72
N GLY A 381 -12.94 -14.14 -26.60
CA GLY A 381 -13.96 -13.08 -26.57
C GLY A 381 -13.58 -11.79 -27.29
N GLY A 382 -12.44 -11.66 -27.98
CA GLY A 382 -12.15 -10.43 -28.69
C GLY A 382 -10.82 -10.34 -29.44
N THR A 383 -10.87 -9.79 -30.64
CA THR A 383 -9.73 -9.22 -31.35
C THR A 383 -9.15 -8.04 -30.55
N ASP A 384 -7.90 -7.64 -30.81
CA ASP A 384 -7.23 -6.51 -30.09
C ASP A 384 -8.08 -5.23 -30.06
N GLN A 385 -8.91 -5.00 -31.09
CA GLN A 385 -9.84 -3.87 -31.18
C GLN A 385 -11.04 -4.02 -30.21
N THR A 386 -11.56 -5.24 -30.04
CA THR A 386 -12.67 -5.54 -29.11
C THR A 386 -12.18 -5.45 -27.66
N ARG A 387 -10.96 -5.90 -27.39
CA ARG A 387 -10.29 -5.76 -26.07
C ARG A 387 -10.04 -4.30 -25.69
N SER A 388 -9.68 -3.44 -26.65
CA SER A 388 -9.55 -1.99 -26.44
C SER A 388 -10.91 -1.36 -26.12
N ASN A 389 -11.94 -1.67 -26.90
CA ASN A 389 -13.28 -1.12 -26.70
C ASN A 389 -13.96 -1.61 -25.41
N GLU A 390 -13.76 -2.89 -25.04
CA GLU A 390 -14.24 -3.44 -23.76
C GLU A 390 -13.47 -2.85 -22.58
N ARG A 391 -12.17 -2.58 -22.73
CA ARG A 391 -11.34 -1.90 -21.72
C ARG A 391 -11.82 -0.47 -21.48
N ASP A 392 -12.11 0.27 -22.53
CA ASP A 392 -12.63 1.64 -22.45
C ASP A 392 -14.05 1.67 -21.87
N ALA A 393 -14.91 0.71 -22.24
CA ALA A 393 -16.23 0.56 -21.66
C ALA A 393 -16.18 0.15 -20.17
N GLN A 394 -15.24 -0.70 -19.80
CA GLN A 394 -15.03 -1.14 -18.41
C GLN A 394 -14.47 0.00 -17.55
N ILE A 395 -13.52 0.79 -18.07
CA ILE A 395 -13.00 2.01 -17.43
C ILE A 395 -14.14 3.03 -17.25
N THR A 396 -14.94 3.25 -18.26
CA THR A 396 -16.10 4.16 -18.22
C THR A 396 -17.17 3.66 -17.23
N GLY A 397 -17.43 2.35 -17.20
CA GLY A 397 -18.34 1.73 -16.23
C GLY A 397 -17.86 1.87 -14.79
N LEU A 398 -16.59 1.61 -14.52
CA LEU A 398 -15.97 1.76 -13.21
C LEU A 398 -15.93 3.23 -12.78
N ALA A 399 -15.63 4.16 -13.68
CA ALA A 399 -15.66 5.59 -13.39
C ALA A 399 -17.09 6.06 -13.01
N SER A 400 -18.12 5.54 -13.69
CA SER A 400 -19.52 5.80 -13.35
C SER A 400 -19.90 5.22 -11.98
N GLU A 401 -19.42 4.01 -11.65
CA GLU A 401 -19.69 3.37 -10.36
C GLU A 401 -18.97 4.08 -9.22
N ILE A 402 -17.73 4.50 -9.43
CA ILE A 402 -16.98 5.37 -8.50
C ILE A 402 -17.73 6.68 -8.27
N GLY A 403 -18.24 7.32 -9.32
CA GLY A 403 -19.07 8.52 -9.20
C GLY A 403 -20.30 8.30 -8.32
N ARG A 404 -21.04 7.22 -8.53
CA ARG A 404 -22.21 6.86 -7.70
C ARG A 404 -21.85 6.58 -6.25
N LEU A 405 -20.73 5.90 -6.01
CA LEU A 405 -20.23 5.62 -4.66
C LEU A 405 -19.78 6.89 -3.94
N GLN A 406 -19.13 7.80 -4.66
CA GLN A 406 -18.75 9.13 -4.14
C GLN A 406 -19.97 9.97 -3.76
N ASP A 407 -21.03 9.96 -4.58
CA ASP A 407 -22.26 10.68 -4.27
C ASP A 407 -22.98 10.08 -3.06
N ARG A 408 -23.02 8.74 -2.95
CA ARG A 408 -23.55 8.05 -1.77
C ARG A 408 -22.75 8.36 -0.51
N TYR A 409 -21.41 8.39 -0.63
CA TYR A 409 -20.52 8.77 0.46
C TYR A 409 -20.74 10.21 0.90
N LYS A 410 -20.85 11.18 -0.05
CA LYS A 410 -21.17 12.59 0.25
C LYS A 410 -22.49 12.72 0.97
N ALA A 411 -23.52 12.03 0.50
CA ALA A 411 -24.84 12.03 1.14
C ALA A 411 -24.81 11.44 2.57
N ALA A 412 -24.13 10.32 2.76
CA ALA A 412 -23.97 9.70 4.07
C ALA A 412 -23.16 10.59 5.04
N LYS A 413 -22.11 11.24 4.54
CA LYS A 413 -21.31 12.19 5.32
C LYS A 413 -22.11 13.43 5.73
N SER A 414 -22.91 13.99 4.83
CA SER A 414 -23.82 15.11 5.15
C SER A 414 -24.81 14.71 6.23
N ALA A 415 -25.45 13.55 6.10
CA ALA A 415 -26.40 13.05 7.10
C ALA A 415 -25.71 12.81 8.47
N LEU A 416 -24.46 12.33 8.46
CA LEU A 416 -23.67 12.16 9.69
C LEU A 416 -23.37 13.49 10.36
N ASP A 417 -23.01 14.51 9.58
CA ASP A 417 -22.70 15.85 10.09
C ASP A 417 -23.97 16.54 10.63
N GLU A 418 -25.12 16.36 10.00
CA GLU A 418 -26.42 16.80 10.51
C GLU A 418 -26.75 16.15 11.85
N HIS A 419 -26.61 14.83 11.96
CA HIS A 419 -26.82 14.10 13.21
C HIS A 419 -25.83 14.53 14.31
N ARG A 420 -24.57 14.79 13.97
CA ARG A 420 -23.58 15.34 14.92
C ARG A 420 -23.99 16.72 15.44
N GLN A 421 -24.50 17.58 14.56
CA GLN A 421 -25.02 18.89 14.96
C GLN A 421 -26.25 18.78 15.85
N GLU A 422 -27.19 17.86 15.56
CA GLU A 422 -28.34 17.57 16.42
C GLU A 422 -27.92 17.06 17.80
N ILE A 423 -27.01 16.09 17.85
CA ILE A 423 -26.44 15.57 19.12
C ILE A 423 -25.79 16.72 19.91
N THR A 424 -25.03 17.57 19.23
CA THR A 424 -24.38 18.73 19.88
C THR A 424 -25.42 19.72 20.43
N LYS A 425 -26.49 20.01 19.67
CA LYS A 425 -27.60 20.85 20.12
C LYS A 425 -28.33 20.25 21.33
N LEU A 426 -28.63 18.94 21.26
CA LEU A 426 -29.27 18.24 22.35
C LEU A 426 -28.40 18.21 23.62
N THR A 427 -27.12 17.87 23.48
CA THR A 427 -26.18 17.77 24.63
C THR A 427 -25.83 19.15 25.24
N SER A 428 -25.88 20.20 24.44
CA SER A 428 -25.65 21.58 24.92
C SER A 428 -26.91 22.23 25.52
N SER A 429 -28.09 21.62 25.33
CA SER A 429 -29.35 22.15 25.82
C SER A 429 -29.39 22.24 27.36
N LYS A 430 -30.06 23.31 27.88
CA LYS A 430 -30.27 23.48 29.33
C LYS A 430 -31.00 22.29 29.94
N ALA A 431 -31.96 21.71 29.22
CA ALA A 431 -32.72 20.53 29.66
C ALA A 431 -31.83 19.29 29.83
N PHE A 432 -30.93 19.02 28.89
CA PHE A 432 -29.98 17.92 28.96
C PHE A 432 -28.99 18.08 30.12
N ARG A 433 -28.45 19.29 30.30
CA ARG A 433 -27.56 19.61 31.41
C ARG A 433 -28.25 19.46 32.77
N LEU A 434 -29.50 19.90 32.87
CA LEU A 434 -30.33 19.73 34.08
C LEU A 434 -30.63 18.24 34.37
N GLY A 435 -30.98 17.46 33.32
CA GLY A 435 -31.18 16.02 33.41
C GLY A 435 -29.92 15.26 33.84
N MET A 436 -28.76 15.64 33.30
CA MET A 436 -27.46 15.09 33.71
C MET A 436 -27.15 15.39 35.20
N PHE A 437 -27.48 16.61 35.66
CA PHE A 437 -27.26 17.00 37.07
C PHE A 437 -28.18 16.24 38.02
N ILE A 438 -29.45 16.05 37.65
CA ILE A 438 -30.45 15.31 38.47
C ILE A 438 -30.09 13.81 38.50
N THR A 439 -29.60 13.24 37.40
CA THR A 439 -29.27 11.79 37.31
C THR A 439 -27.87 11.44 37.77
N TRP A 440 -27.01 12.40 38.02
CA TRP A 440 -25.61 12.21 38.43
C TRP A 440 -25.47 11.38 39.72
N PRO A 441 -26.27 11.60 40.81
CA PRO A 441 -26.15 10.79 42.01
C PRO A 441 -26.54 9.30 41.78
N VAL A 442 -27.54 9.06 40.91
CA VAL A 442 -27.98 7.70 40.58
C VAL A 442 -26.97 6.95 39.74
N ARG A 443 -26.28 7.65 38.84
CA ARG A 443 -25.19 7.08 38.03
C ARG A 443 -23.97 6.73 38.88
N LEU A 444 -23.58 7.58 39.83
CA LEU A 444 -22.53 7.30 40.81
C LEU A 444 -22.85 6.07 41.67
N LEU A 445 -24.11 5.94 42.12
CA LEU A 445 -24.53 4.78 42.90
C LEU A 445 -24.49 3.49 42.08
N ARG A 446 -24.93 3.53 40.81
CA ARG A 446 -24.88 2.36 39.91
C ARG A 446 -23.43 1.97 39.54
N SER A 447 -22.54 2.92 39.33
CA SER A 447 -21.13 2.63 39.06
C SER A 447 -20.40 2.06 40.31
N ALA A 448 -20.74 2.53 41.51
CA ALA A 448 -20.23 1.99 42.76
C ALA A 448 -20.71 0.55 43.02
N ILE A 449 -22.01 0.27 42.77
CA ILE A 449 -22.58 -1.08 42.85
C ILE A 449 -21.97 -2.03 41.83
N ALA A 450 -21.72 -1.54 40.55
CA ALA A 450 -21.07 -2.33 39.52
C ALA A 450 -19.60 -2.64 39.84
N ALA A 451 -18.89 -1.69 40.48
CA ALA A 451 -17.53 -1.89 40.95
C ALA A 451 -17.43 -2.87 42.11
N LEU A 452 -18.41 -2.86 43.02
CA LEU A 452 -18.51 -3.83 44.12
C LEU A 452 -18.86 -5.25 43.62
N LYS A 453 -19.73 -5.38 42.60
CA LYS A 453 -20.03 -6.68 41.96
C LYS A 453 -18.88 -7.27 41.13
N ARG A 454 -17.85 -6.49 40.75
CA ARG A 454 -16.67 -7.01 40.08
C ARG A 454 -15.53 -7.39 41.04
N ARG A 455 -15.71 -7.12 42.33
CA ARG A 455 -14.75 -7.46 43.39
C ARG A 455 -15.25 -8.62 44.30
N ALA A 456 -16.49 -9.07 44.13
CA ALA A 456 -17.04 -10.29 44.69
C ALA A 456 -17.10 -11.38 43.61
#